data_9e5aa90efe384551497d87c380e2da0f
#
_entry.id   9e5aa90efe384551497d87c380e2da0f
#
_cell.length_a   1.000
_cell.length_b   1.000
_cell.length_c   1.000
_cell.angle_alpha   90.00
_cell.angle_beta   90.00
_cell.angle_gamma   90.00
#
_symmetry.space_group_name_H-M   'P 1'
#
loop_
_entity.id
_entity.type
_entity.pdbx_description
1 polymer ?
#
loop_
_entity_poly.entity_id
_entity_poly.type
_entity_poly.pdbx_seq_one_letter_code
_entity_poly.pdbx_strand_id
1 'polypeptide(L)'
;VRQRDPAVELWSTPLLYLKGFHAIQSYRITHYLWQQNRKALAIYLQNQISVAFDVDIHPAAKIGHGIMFDHATGIVVGETSVIENNVSILQGVTLGGTGKECGDRHPKIHEGVMIGAGAKILGNIEVGKYAKIGANSVVLQPVPDYATAAGVPARIIGKDKDAKPAFDMNQNFIDLGM
;
A
#
# COMPACT_ATOMS: atom_id res chain seq x y z
N VAL A 1 5.83 1.56 -12.34
CA VAL A 1 5.87 0.11 -12.59
C VAL A 1 7.16 -0.24 -13.31
N ARG A 2 7.36 0.16 -14.59
CA ARG A 2 8.50 -0.23 -15.42
C ARG A 2 9.89 -0.08 -14.76
N GLN A 3 10.09 0.92 -13.91
CA GLN A 3 11.35 1.14 -13.19
C GLN A 3 11.55 0.21 -11.99
N ARG A 4 10.49 -0.47 -11.55
CA ARG A 4 10.45 -1.26 -10.31
C ARG A 4 10.21 -2.76 -10.55
N ASP A 5 9.65 -3.11 -11.71
CA ASP A 5 9.35 -4.49 -12.09
C ASP A 5 10.16 -4.85 -13.33
N PRO A 6 11.17 -5.72 -13.21
CA PRO A 6 12.01 -6.14 -14.34
C PRO A 6 11.26 -6.92 -15.41
N ALA A 7 10.08 -7.47 -15.10
CA ALA A 7 9.25 -8.17 -16.08
C ALA A 7 8.48 -7.22 -17.02
N VAL A 8 8.50 -5.91 -16.74
CA VAL A 8 7.76 -4.90 -17.52
C VAL A 8 8.67 -4.17 -18.48
N GLU A 9 8.76 -4.64 -19.71
CA GLU A 9 9.60 -4.07 -20.77
C GLU A 9 8.95 -2.88 -21.49
N LEU A 10 7.65 -2.94 -21.75
CA LEU A 10 6.90 -1.94 -22.53
C LEU A 10 6.11 -0.98 -21.63
N TRP A 11 6.06 0.29 -21.99
CA TRP A 11 5.23 1.29 -21.31
C TRP A 11 3.72 0.99 -21.38
N SER A 12 3.28 0.29 -22.42
CA SER A 12 1.89 -0.13 -22.60
C SER A 12 1.48 -1.29 -21.69
N THR A 13 2.41 -2.11 -21.22
CA THR A 13 2.11 -3.28 -20.38
C THR A 13 1.28 -2.94 -19.13
N PRO A 14 1.65 -1.95 -18.30
CA PRO A 14 0.83 -1.60 -17.14
C PRO A 14 -0.57 -1.13 -17.52
N LEU A 15 -0.67 -0.32 -18.58
CA LEU A 15 -1.93 0.24 -19.04
C LEU A 15 -2.90 -0.83 -19.54
N LEU A 16 -2.40 -1.87 -20.20
CA LEU A 16 -3.24 -2.85 -20.86
C LEU A 16 -3.49 -4.11 -20.00
N TYR A 17 -2.55 -4.49 -19.13
CA TYR A 17 -2.56 -5.82 -18.54
C TYR A 17 -2.40 -5.88 -17.01
N LEU A 18 -1.91 -4.82 -16.35
CA LEU A 18 -1.65 -4.91 -14.91
C LEU A 18 -2.83 -4.39 -14.09
N LYS A 19 -3.53 -5.32 -13.44
CA LYS A 19 -4.73 -5.00 -12.65
C LYS A 19 -4.48 -4.03 -11.49
N GLY A 20 -3.28 -4.02 -10.89
CA GLY A 20 -2.91 -3.07 -9.85
C GLY A 20 -2.87 -1.62 -10.37
N PHE A 21 -2.39 -1.41 -11.60
CA PHE A 21 -2.47 -0.12 -12.27
C PHE A 21 -3.92 0.28 -12.53
N HIS A 22 -4.74 -0.65 -13.06
CA HIS A 22 -6.15 -0.40 -13.33
C HIS A 22 -6.92 -0.05 -12.05
N ALA A 23 -6.70 -0.79 -10.96
CA ALA A 23 -7.35 -0.54 -9.68
C ALA A 23 -7.05 0.87 -9.13
N ILE A 24 -5.76 1.31 -9.17
CA ILE A 24 -5.38 2.65 -8.73
C ILE A 24 -6.01 3.74 -9.60
N GLN A 25 -6.03 3.58 -10.92
CA GLN A 25 -6.65 4.58 -11.80
C GLN A 25 -8.17 4.64 -11.59
N SER A 26 -8.83 3.49 -11.42
CA SER A 26 -10.26 3.41 -11.12
C SER A 26 -10.58 4.03 -9.74
N TYR A 27 -9.74 3.79 -8.73
CA TYR A 27 -9.86 4.46 -7.42
C TYR A 27 -9.84 5.99 -7.56
N ARG A 28 -9.00 6.59 -8.42
CA ARG A 28 -8.97 8.05 -8.59
C ARG A 28 -10.30 8.62 -9.03
N ILE A 29 -11.06 7.86 -9.83
CA ILE A 29 -12.42 8.23 -10.25
C ILE A 29 -13.37 8.18 -9.04
N THR A 30 -13.32 7.10 -8.25
CA THR A 30 -14.19 6.97 -7.07
C THR A 30 -13.86 8.01 -6.00
N HIS A 31 -12.58 8.33 -5.82
CA HIS A 31 -12.14 9.39 -4.91
C HIS A 31 -12.65 10.76 -5.34
N TYR A 32 -12.57 11.10 -6.63
CA TYR A 32 -13.14 12.33 -7.15
C TYR A 32 -14.65 12.42 -6.89
N LEU A 33 -15.39 11.35 -7.17
CA LEU A 33 -16.84 11.30 -6.92
C LEU A 33 -17.16 11.46 -5.42
N TRP A 34 -16.34 10.88 -4.55
CA TRP A 34 -16.47 11.03 -3.10
C TRP A 34 -16.31 12.49 -2.68
N GLN A 35 -15.29 13.18 -3.22
CA GLN A 35 -15.06 14.61 -2.96
C GLN A 35 -16.19 15.49 -3.49
N GLN A 36 -16.87 15.09 -4.57
CA GLN A 36 -18.06 15.76 -5.10
C GLN A 36 -19.35 15.41 -4.34
N ASN A 37 -19.23 14.78 -3.15
CA ASN A 37 -20.35 14.29 -2.33
C ASN A 37 -21.28 13.28 -3.03
N ARG A 38 -20.84 12.66 -4.13
CA ARG A 38 -21.56 11.58 -4.83
C ARG A 38 -21.22 10.21 -4.20
N LYS A 39 -21.40 10.10 -2.88
CA LYS A 39 -20.89 8.97 -2.07
C LYS A 39 -21.50 7.63 -2.47
N ALA A 40 -22.80 7.57 -2.73
CA ALA A 40 -23.47 6.34 -3.13
C ALA A 40 -22.89 5.76 -4.43
N LEU A 41 -22.64 6.61 -5.42
CA LEU A 41 -22.01 6.20 -6.68
C LEU A 41 -20.54 5.79 -6.49
N ALA A 42 -19.81 6.51 -5.65
CA ALA A 42 -18.42 6.18 -5.33
C ALA A 42 -18.30 4.79 -4.69
N ILE A 43 -19.15 4.47 -3.73
CA ILE A 43 -19.21 3.14 -3.07
C ILE A 43 -19.65 2.05 -4.03
N TYR A 44 -20.65 2.34 -4.88
CA TYR A 44 -21.06 1.37 -5.91
C TYR A 44 -19.91 1.00 -6.83
N LEU A 45 -19.17 2.02 -7.33
CA LEU A 45 -18.01 1.79 -8.19
C LEU A 45 -16.85 1.12 -7.45
N GLN A 46 -16.61 1.44 -6.18
CA GLN A 46 -15.64 0.71 -5.34
C GLN A 46 -15.94 -0.79 -5.35
N ASN A 47 -17.20 -1.17 -5.13
CA ASN A 47 -17.60 -2.57 -5.16
C ASN A 47 -17.33 -3.22 -6.53
N GLN A 48 -17.68 -2.54 -7.64
CA GLN A 48 -17.40 -3.07 -8.98
C GLN A 48 -15.89 -3.23 -9.25
N ILE A 49 -15.06 -2.29 -8.78
CA ILE A 49 -13.59 -2.33 -8.87
C ILE A 49 -13.04 -3.50 -8.06
N SER A 50 -13.56 -3.70 -6.85
CA SER A 50 -13.16 -4.82 -5.98
C SER A 50 -13.48 -6.17 -6.63
N VAL A 51 -14.65 -6.32 -7.22
CA VAL A 51 -15.04 -7.54 -7.95
C VAL A 51 -14.16 -7.76 -9.19
N ALA A 52 -13.86 -6.69 -9.95
CA ALA A 52 -13.12 -6.80 -11.20
C ALA A 52 -11.61 -7.07 -11.00
N PHE A 53 -10.99 -6.44 -9.98
CA PHE A 53 -9.54 -6.46 -9.80
C PHE A 53 -9.08 -7.15 -8.52
N ASP A 54 -10.00 -7.57 -7.64
CA ASP A 54 -9.69 -8.13 -6.32
C ASP A 54 -8.83 -7.16 -5.47
N VAL A 55 -9.17 -5.86 -5.56
CA VAL A 55 -8.52 -4.76 -4.84
C VAL A 55 -9.59 -3.86 -4.24
N ASP A 56 -9.63 -3.77 -2.93
CA ASP A 56 -10.62 -2.97 -2.20
C ASP A 56 -9.98 -1.68 -1.67
N ILE A 57 -10.26 -0.55 -2.31
CA ILE A 57 -9.78 0.77 -1.88
C ILE A 57 -10.99 1.65 -1.55
N HIS A 58 -11.12 2.03 -0.28
CA HIS A 58 -12.19 2.95 0.09
C HIS A 58 -12.03 4.32 -0.60
N PRO A 59 -13.10 4.90 -1.20
CA PRO A 59 -13.01 6.16 -1.94
C PRO A 59 -12.51 7.36 -1.14
N ALA A 60 -12.68 7.35 0.19
CA ALA A 60 -12.21 8.41 1.08
C ALA A 60 -10.70 8.35 1.37
N ALA A 61 -10.05 7.21 1.16
CA ALA A 61 -8.60 7.07 1.35
C ALA A 61 -7.85 8.14 0.54
N LYS A 62 -6.68 8.55 1.03
CA LYS A 62 -5.85 9.57 0.37
C LYS A 62 -4.60 8.89 -0.19
N ILE A 63 -4.49 8.82 -1.51
CA ILE A 63 -3.37 8.14 -2.17
C ILE A 63 -2.64 9.12 -3.09
N GLY A 64 -1.35 9.27 -2.87
CA GLY A 64 -0.44 10.12 -3.63
C GLY A 64 -0.16 9.60 -5.05
N HIS A 65 0.92 10.04 -5.65
CA HIS A 65 1.37 9.63 -6.98
C HIS A 65 2.58 8.68 -6.92
N GLY A 66 2.92 8.07 -8.06
CA GLY A 66 4.05 7.14 -8.11
C GLY A 66 3.81 5.83 -7.34
N ILE A 67 2.57 5.46 -7.11
CA ILE A 67 2.20 4.25 -6.38
C ILE A 67 2.30 3.03 -7.31
N MET A 68 2.86 1.95 -6.80
CA MET A 68 2.85 0.64 -7.45
C MET A 68 2.11 -0.37 -6.58
N PHE A 69 1.04 -0.96 -7.13
CA PHE A 69 0.42 -2.16 -6.59
C PHE A 69 0.90 -3.35 -7.42
N ASP A 70 1.80 -4.13 -6.83
CA ASP A 70 2.39 -5.28 -7.50
C ASP A 70 1.54 -6.52 -7.29
N HIS A 71 1.21 -7.25 -8.38
CA HIS A 71 0.21 -8.32 -8.44
C HIS A 71 -1.17 -7.90 -7.94
N ALA A 72 -1.26 -7.12 -6.91
CA ALA A 72 -2.41 -6.42 -6.32
C ALA A 72 -3.51 -7.31 -5.71
N THR A 73 -3.62 -8.58 -6.05
CA THR A 73 -4.66 -9.49 -5.53
C THR A 73 -4.81 -9.36 -4.01
N GLY A 74 -6.02 -9.10 -3.52
CA GLY A 74 -6.34 -9.07 -2.10
C GLY A 74 -5.78 -7.85 -1.34
N ILE A 75 -5.39 -6.76 -2.02
CA ILE A 75 -5.04 -5.50 -1.34
C ILE A 75 -6.31 -4.85 -0.81
N VAL A 76 -6.26 -4.43 0.46
CA VAL A 76 -7.33 -3.68 1.14
C VAL A 76 -6.79 -2.38 1.70
N VAL A 77 -7.41 -1.26 1.35
CA VAL A 77 -7.08 0.09 1.83
C VAL A 77 -8.30 0.74 2.48
N GLY A 78 -8.26 0.87 3.80
CA GLY A 78 -9.37 1.40 4.59
C GLY A 78 -9.61 2.90 4.43
N GLU A 79 -10.78 3.36 4.87
CA GLU A 79 -11.35 4.70 4.66
C GLU A 79 -10.42 5.87 4.99
N THR A 80 -9.75 5.83 6.13
CA THR A 80 -8.91 6.94 6.61
C THR A 80 -7.41 6.71 6.35
N SER A 81 -7.06 5.71 5.53
CA SER A 81 -5.68 5.47 5.15
C SER A 81 -5.10 6.64 4.36
N VAL A 82 -3.83 6.92 4.61
CA VAL A 82 -3.03 7.84 3.81
C VAL A 82 -1.84 7.07 3.24
N ILE A 83 -1.64 7.16 1.94
CA ILE A 83 -0.47 6.62 1.24
C ILE A 83 0.18 7.78 0.50
N GLU A 84 1.37 8.18 0.95
CA GLU A 84 2.13 9.25 0.31
C GLU A 84 2.72 8.80 -1.03
N ASN A 85 3.61 9.62 -1.59
CA ASN A 85 4.16 9.39 -2.92
C ASN A 85 5.15 8.20 -2.96
N ASN A 86 5.29 7.61 -4.14
CA ASN A 86 6.37 6.65 -4.43
C ASN A 86 6.35 5.38 -3.57
N VAL A 87 5.19 4.94 -3.10
CA VAL A 87 5.03 3.73 -2.30
C VAL A 87 4.84 2.50 -3.20
N SER A 88 5.43 1.37 -2.80
CA SER A 88 5.21 0.05 -3.42
C SER A 88 4.52 -0.90 -2.44
N ILE A 89 3.42 -1.51 -2.89
CA ILE A 89 2.61 -2.44 -2.09
C ILE A 89 2.40 -3.73 -2.88
N LEU A 90 2.73 -4.86 -2.27
CA LEU A 90 2.53 -6.17 -2.88
C LEU A 90 1.15 -6.75 -2.53
N GLN A 91 0.79 -7.85 -3.17
CA GLN A 91 -0.50 -8.54 -3.01
C GLN A 91 -0.80 -8.89 -1.55
N GLY A 92 -2.08 -8.98 -1.20
CA GLY A 92 -2.57 -9.43 0.09
C GLY A 92 -2.34 -8.46 1.25
N VAL A 93 -1.83 -7.25 0.99
CA VAL A 93 -1.62 -6.23 2.03
C VAL A 93 -2.94 -5.66 2.51
N THR A 94 -3.06 -5.47 3.83
CA THR A 94 -4.21 -4.78 4.43
C THR A 94 -3.74 -3.54 5.21
N LEU A 95 -4.28 -2.38 4.87
CA LEU A 95 -4.23 -1.17 5.67
C LEU A 95 -5.56 -1.01 6.39
N GLY A 96 -5.67 -1.62 7.57
CA GLY A 96 -6.92 -1.82 8.31
C GLY A 96 -7.00 -1.00 9.60
N GLY A 97 -8.22 -0.87 10.13
CA GLY A 97 -8.47 -0.39 11.48
C GLY A 97 -8.39 -1.53 12.50
N THR A 98 -8.48 -1.19 13.79
CA THR A 98 -8.54 -2.16 14.90
C THR A 98 -9.96 -2.68 15.17
N GLY A 99 -10.96 -2.14 14.48
CA GLY A 99 -12.36 -2.55 14.55
C GLY A 99 -13.19 -1.94 15.68
N LYS A 100 -12.60 -1.15 16.59
CA LYS A 100 -13.30 -0.56 17.74
C LYS A 100 -13.36 0.97 17.73
N GLU A 101 -12.61 1.62 16.87
CA GLU A 101 -12.47 3.08 16.85
C GLU A 101 -13.30 3.70 15.73
N CYS A 102 -13.92 4.85 16.03
CA CYS A 102 -14.53 5.72 15.03
C CYS A 102 -13.55 6.83 14.64
N GLY A 103 -13.76 7.43 13.46
CA GLY A 103 -12.91 8.52 12.97
C GLY A 103 -11.64 8.03 12.31
N ASP A 104 -10.51 8.64 12.63
CA ASP A 104 -9.20 8.33 12.02
C ASP A 104 -8.60 7.06 12.66
N ARG A 105 -8.65 5.95 11.92
CA ARG A 105 -8.38 4.61 12.44
C ARG A 105 -7.51 3.73 11.54
N HIS A 106 -7.01 4.28 10.42
CA HIS A 106 -6.23 3.51 9.46
C HIS A 106 -4.80 4.04 9.33
N PRO A 107 -3.85 3.23 8.83
CA PRO A 107 -2.45 3.58 8.75
C PRO A 107 -2.13 4.78 7.87
N LYS A 108 -1.02 5.45 8.20
CA LYS A 108 -0.38 6.50 7.40
C LYS A 108 0.96 5.97 6.88
N ILE A 109 1.03 5.79 5.58
CA ILE A 109 2.20 5.25 4.89
C ILE A 109 2.94 6.40 4.23
N HIS A 110 4.13 6.69 4.73
CA HIS A 110 4.94 7.80 4.23
C HIS A 110 5.67 7.46 2.92
N GLU A 111 6.32 8.48 2.35
CA GLU A 111 6.97 8.40 1.06
C GLU A 111 8.02 7.27 0.98
N GLY A 112 8.08 6.63 -0.17
CA GLY A 112 9.13 5.66 -0.50
C GLY A 112 9.05 4.32 0.25
N VAL A 113 7.98 4.08 1.02
CA VAL A 113 7.76 2.84 1.76
C VAL A 113 7.54 1.66 0.81
N MET A 114 8.11 0.51 1.15
CA MET A 114 7.78 -0.78 0.54
C MET A 114 7.06 -1.68 1.54
N ILE A 115 5.91 -2.25 1.14
CA ILE A 115 5.13 -3.18 1.96
C ILE A 115 5.12 -4.54 1.28
N GLY A 116 5.76 -5.53 1.91
CA GLY A 116 5.87 -6.89 1.43
C GLY A 116 4.53 -7.63 1.39
N ALA A 117 4.49 -8.68 0.57
CA ALA A 117 3.28 -9.46 0.31
C ALA A 117 2.62 -9.96 1.61
N GLY A 118 1.29 -9.87 1.68
CA GLY A 118 0.51 -10.40 2.80
C GLY A 118 0.60 -9.61 4.11
N ALA A 119 1.38 -8.53 4.20
CA ALA A 119 1.51 -7.77 5.44
C ALA A 119 0.19 -7.12 5.87
N LYS A 120 -0.05 -7.06 7.18
CA LYS A 120 -1.20 -6.41 7.81
C LYS A 120 -0.72 -5.25 8.67
N ILE A 121 -1.14 -4.04 8.35
CA ILE A 121 -0.84 -2.84 9.12
C ILE A 121 -2.16 -2.35 9.70
N LEU A 122 -2.27 -2.36 11.03
CA LEU A 122 -3.56 -2.19 11.70
C LEU A 122 -3.53 -1.05 12.70
N GLY A 123 -4.53 -0.20 12.63
CA GLY A 123 -4.72 0.96 13.50
C GLY A 123 -4.21 2.27 12.90
N ASN A 124 -4.45 3.37 13.59
CA ASN A 124 -3.95 4.69 13.22
C ASN A 124 -2.48 4.83 13.62
N ILE A 125 -1.60 4.16 12.88
CA ILE A 125 -0.16 4.14 13.09
C ILE A 125 0.57 4.67 11.87
N GLU A 126 1.77 5.19 12.08
CA GLU A 126 2.63 5.71 11.01
C GLU A 126 3.70 4.70 10.61
N VAL A 127 3.88 4.52 9.30
CA VAL A 127 5.04 3.84 8.72
C VAL A 127 5.90 4.89 8.07
N GLY A 128 7.04 5.17 8.69
CA GLY A 128 7.93 6.28 8.35
C GLY A 128 8.53 6.18 6.95
N LYS A 129 9.10 7.30 6.49
CA LYS A 129 9.65 7.41 5.12
C LYS A 129 10.71 6.35 4.86
N TYR A 130 10.66 5.80 3.65
CA TYR A 130 11.60 4.77 3.19
C TYR A 130 11.70 3.55 4.12
N ALA A 131 10.68 3.32 4.95
CA ALA A 131 10.62 2.09 5.74
C ALA A 131 10.27 0.90 4.85
N LYS A 132 10.65 -0.29 5.32
CA LYS A 132 10.42 -1.57 4.66
C LYS A 132 9.64 -2.49 5.60
N ILE A 133 8.52 -3.01 5.13
CA ILE A 133 7.71 -3.98 5.87
C ILE A 133 7.87 -5.36 5.24
N GLY A 134 8.27 -6.33 6.05
CA GLY A 134 8.46 -7.71 5.62
C GLY A 134 7.17 -8.40 5.20
N ALA A 135 7.29 -9.38 4.29
CA ALA A 135 6.16 -10.19 3.86
C ALA A 135 5.50 -10.89 5.07
N ASN A 136 4.16 -11.00 5.04
CA ASN A 136 3.32 -11.61 6.08
C ASN A 136 3.48 -11.02 7.49
N SER A 137 4.05 -9.83 7.63
CA SER A 137 4.20 -9.16 8.92
C SER A 137 2.88 -8.58 9.42
N VAL A 138 2.70 -8.57 10.75
CA VAL A 138 1.56 -7.91 11.40
C VAL A 138 2.07 -6.72 12.21
N VAL A 139 1.90 -5.52 11.64
CA VAL A 139 2.40 -4.26 12.21
C VAL A 139 1.30 -3.62 13.05
N LEU A 140 1.57 -3.47 14.35
CA LEU A 140 0.64 -2.95 15.35
C LEU A 140 1.19 -1.70 16.08
N GLN A 141 2.41 -1.27 15.71
CA GLN A 141 3.10 -0.12 16.31
C GLN A 141 3.73 0.73 15.22
N PRO A 142 3.92 2.02 15.44
CA PRO A 142 4.61 2.89 14.50
C PRO A 142 5.99 2.35 14.09
N VAL A 143 6.33 2.52 12.83
CA VAL A 143 7.63 2.14 12.26
C VAL A 143 8.42 3.41 11.93
N PRO A 144 9.63 3.60 12.48
CA PRO A 144 10.43 4.78 12.21
C PRO A 144 10.88 4.88 10.73
N ASP A 145 11.30 6.08 10.33
CA ASP A 145 11.93 6.32 9.03
C ASP A 145 13.11 5.38 8.80
N TYR A 146 13.22 4.87 7.57
CA TYR A 146 14.31 3.99 7.10
C TYR A 146 14.43 2.66 7.86
N ALA A 147 13.44 2.33 8.70
CA ALA A 147 13.47 1.08 9.46
C ALA A 147 12.90 -0.08 8.66
N THR A 148 13.43 -1.26 8.89
CA THR A 148 12.84 -2.52 8.44
C THR A 148 12.11 -3.19 9.60
N ALA A 149 10.82 -3.49 9.41
CA ALA A 149 9.99 -4.18 10.38
C ALA A 149 9.48 -5.51 9.81
N ALA A 150 9.60 -6.60 10.57
CA ALA A 150 9.11 -7.92 10.15
C ALA A 150 8.63 -8.78 11.33
N GLY A 151 7.81 -9.77 11.03
CA GLY A 151 7.30 -10.77 11.98
C GLY A 151 5.87 -10.57 12.44
N VAL A 152 5.38 -11.46 13.33
CA VAL A 152 4.02 -11.49 13.89
C VAL A 152 4.10 -11.67 15.42
N PRO A 153 3.88 -10.59 16.19
CA PRO A 153 3.81 -9.18 15.77
C PRO A 153 5.14 -8.66 15.23
N ALA A 154 5.11 -7.68 14.34
CA ALA A 154 6.31 -7.13 13.71
C ALA A 154 7.21 -6.42 14.74
N ARG A 155 8.53 -6.55 14.53
CA ARG A 155 9.57 -5.86 15.28
C ARG A 155 10.53 -5.17 14.31
N ILE A 156 11.18 -4.13 14.77
CA ILE A 156 12.25 -3.49 14.01
C ILE A 156 13.45 -4.44 13.99
N ILE A 157 13.90 -4.82 12.81
CA ILE A 157 15.00 -5.77 12.60
C ILE A 157 16.22 -5.12 11.94
N GLY A 158 16.11 -3.88 11.48
CA GLY A 158 17.22 -3.13 10.88
C GLY A 158 16.85 -1.71 10.54
N LYS A 159 17.85 -0.95 10.12
CA LYS A 159 17.71 0.43 9.63
C LYS A 159 18.75 0.70 8.57
N ASP A 160 18.35 1.19 7.40
CA ASP A 160 19.22 1.55 6.31
C ASP A 160 18.80 2.90 5.73
N LYS A 161 19.61 3.94 5.94
CA LYS A 161 19.32 5.31 5.52
C LYS A 161 19.54 5.56 4.02
N ASP A 162 20.24 4.67 3.35
CA ASP A 162 20.56 4.80 1.92
C ASP A 162 19.59 3.99 1.05
N ALA A 163 18.76 3.12 1.67
CA ALA A 163 17.80 2.29 0.98
C ALA A 163 16.66 3.11 0.34
N LYS A 164 16.27 2.69 -0.86
CA LYS A 164 15.07 3.16 -1.55
C LYS A 164 14.11 2.00 -1.80
N PRO A 165 13.55 1.41 -0.74
CA PRO A 165 12.91 0.09 -0.79
C PRO A 165 11.78 0.02 -1.81
N ALA A 166 11.00 1.08 -1.99
CA ALA A 166 9.92 1.12 -2.98
C ALA A 166 10.42 1.10 -4.43
N PHE A 167 11.65 1.46 -4.70
CA PHE A 167 12.26 1.44 -6.03
C PHE A 167 13.11 0.20 -6.24
N ASP A 168 13.85 -0.21 -5.23
CA ASP A 168 14.76 -1.36 -5.29
C ASP A 168 13.99 -2.67 -5.31
N MET A 169 12.77 -2.69 -4.79
CA MET A 169 11.87 -3.85 -4.68
C MET A 169 12.55 -5.08 -4.06
N ASN A 170 13.65 -4.86 -3.32
CA ASN A 170 14.38 -5.92 -2.65
C ASN A 170 13.64 -6.40 -1.40
N GLN A 171 13.14 -7.62 -1.44
CA GLN A 171 12.42 -8.26 -0.33
C GLN A 171 13.34 -9.07 0.60
N ASN A 172 14.64 -9.07 0.36
CA ASN A 172 15.61 -9.79 1.18
C ASN A 172 15.85 -9.06 2.51
N PHE A 173 15.85 -9.80 3.63
CA PHE A 173 16.06 -9.29 4.99
C PHE A 173 17.36 -9.79 5.61
N ILE A 174 18.06 -10.71 4.93
CA ILE A 174 19.23 -11.43 5.49
C ILE A 174 20.48 -10.54 5.49
N ASP A 175 20.54 -9.51 4.64
CA ASP A 175 21.70 -8.63 4.50
C ASP A 175 21.77 -7.52 5.56
N LEU A 176 20.93 -7.55 6.60
CA LEU A 176 20.90 -6.54 7.66
C LEU A 176 21.95 -6.78 8.77
N GLY A 177 22.98 -7.58 8.51
CA GLY A 177 24.17 -7.62 9.35
C GLY A 177 23.92 -8.16 10.77
N MET A 178 23.22 -9.30 10.86
CA MET A 178 23.22 -10.10 12.11
C MET A 178 24.33 -11.13 12.09
#